data_d210d162bfe5aee597bc806d1993e1a1
#
_entry.id   d210d162bfe5aee597bc806d1993e1a1
#
_cell.length_a   1.000
_cell.length_b   1.000
_cell.length_c   1.000
_cell.angle_alpha   90.00
_cell.angle_beta   90.00
_cell.angle_gamma   90.00
#
_symmetry.space_group_name_H-M   'P 1'
#
loop_
_entity.id
_entity.type
_entity.pdbx_description
1 polymer ?
#
loop_
_entity_poly.entity_id
_entity_poly.type
_entity_poly.pdbx_seq_one_letter_code
_entity_poly.pdbx_strand_id
1 'polypeptide(L)'
;MIPRAFFVVGGKAVGRVSALNTFDMALKEAGIEQCNLVPVSSIIPPSCEETDYRKLPVGAVTFVVLSKAEGQGETVTAGIAWGKDEASGYGVVAEAYGRMDEVAIKKQLVAKIGEMAEIRNIKLVNVKQRIVTIDAPKGCYGCAVVALVYIF
;
A
#
# COMPACT_ATOMS: atom_id res chain seq x y z
N MET A 1 -19.45 -5.21 9.19
CA MET A 1 -18.11 -4.88 9.68
C MET A 1 -17.60 -3.72 8.85
N ILE A 2 -17.49 -2.53 9.44
CA ILE A 2 -17.06 -1.30 8.76
C ILE A 2 -15.86 -0.73 9.53
N PRO A 3 -14.70 -0.53 8.90
CA PRO A 3 -13.54 0.06 9.59
C PRO A 3 -13.82 1.52 9.97
N ARG A 4 -13.27 1.93 11.12
CA ARG A 4 -13.42 3.29 11.67
C ARG A 4 -12.20 4.17 11.40
N ALA A 5 -11.05 3.56 11.19
CA ALA A 5 -9.81 4.26 10.93
C ALA A 5 -8.89 3.44 10.02
N PHE A 6 -7.89 4.09 9.47
CA PHE A 6 -6.81 3.44 8.75
C PHE A 6 -5.49 4.19 8.96
N PHE A 7 -4.39 3.50 8.74
CA PHE A 7 -3.08 4.13 8.61
C PHE A 7 -2.35 3.56 7.40
N VAL A 8 -1.37 4.30 6.89
CA VAL A 8 -0.57 3.88 5.72
C VAL A 8 0.87 3.65 6.15
N VAL A 9 1.41 2.50 5.80
CA VAL A 9 2.80 2.12 6.09
C VAL A 9 3.50 1.66 4.82
N GLY A 10 4.83 1.76 4.85
CA GLY A 10 5.67 1.26 3.77
C GLY A 10 6.92 0.60 4.33
N GLY A 11 7.46 -0.34 3.58
CA GLY A 11 8.67 -1.03 3.94
C GLY A 11 9.38 -1.59 2.71
N LYS A 12 10.68 -1.83 2.84
CA LYS A 12 11.52 -2.39 1.78
C LYS A 12 12.61 -3.26 2.38
N ALA A 13 13.05 -4.23 1.61
CA ALA A 13 14.12 -5.12 2.03
C ALA A 13 14.89 -5.69 0.84
N VAL A 14 16.12 -6.04 1.12
CA VAL A 14 16.97 -6.86 0.25
C VAL A 14 17.29 -8.15 1.00
N GLY A 15 17.02 -9.28 0.38
CA GLY A 15 17.25 -10.60 0.96
C GLY A 15 18.05 -11.51 0.03
N ARG A 16 18.62 -12.58 0.60
CA ARG A 16 19.46 -13.52 -0.14
C ARG A 16 18.93 -14.95 -0.14
N VAL A 17 17.91 -15.23 0.67
CA VAL A 17 17.40 -16.60 0.87
C VAL A 17 16.24 -16.89 -0.07
N SER A 18 15.21 -16.06 -0.06
CA SER A 18 14.02 -16.26 -0.88
C SER A 18 13.20 -14.97 -1.03
N ALA A 19 12.31 -14.95 -2.02
CA ALA A 19 11.34 -13.88 -2.19
C ALA A 19 10.41 -13.79 -0.97
N LEU A 20 9.96 -14.92 -0.43
CA LEU A 20 9.09 -14.97 0.74
C LEU A 20 9.74 -14.34 1.98
N ASN A 21 11.00 -14.70 2.28
CA ASN A 21 11.73 -14.12 3.40
C ASN A 21 11.97 -12.62 3.21
N THR A 22 12.24 -12.17 1.99
CA THR A 22 12.44 -10.76 1.68
C THR A 22 11.13 -9.96 1.84
N PHE A 23 10.00 -10.54 1.47
CA PHE A 23 8.69 -9.96 1.74
C PHE A 23 8.44 -9.83 3.25
N ASP A 24 8.72 -10.87 4.03
CA ASP A 24 8.58 -10.83 5.48
C ASP A 24 9.44 -9.72 6.11
N MET A 25 10.68 -9.56 5.62
CA MET A 25 11.57 -8.47 6.04
C MET A 25 10.99 -7.08 5.70
N ALA A 26 10.38 -6.91 4.53
CA ALA A 26 9.73 -5.66 4.14
C ALA A 26 8.50 -5.36 5.01
N LEU A 27 7.71 -6.37 5.35
CA LEU A 27 6.60 -6.24 6.29
C LEU A 27 7.08 -5.86 7.70
N LYS A 28 8.22 -6.40 8.14
CA LYS A 28 8.84 -6.03 9.42
C LYS A 28 9.23 -4.55 9.45
N GLU A 29 9.84 -4.04 8.38
CA GLU A 29 10.15 -2.61 8.28
C GLU A 29 8.87 -1.76 8.28
N ALA A 30 7.80 -2.24 7.65
CA ALA A 30 6.49 -1.58 7.67
C ALA A 30 5.77 -1.68 9.04
N GLY A 31 6.22 -2.57 9.93
CA GLY A 31 5.65 -2.74 11.28
C GLY A 31 4.37 -3.57 11.33
N ILE A 32 4.12 -4.42 10.33
CA ILE A 32 2.90 -5.25 10.23
C ILE A 32 3.18 -6.74 10.01
N GLU A 33 4.42 -7.17 10.20
CA GLU A 33 4.84 -8.58 10.00
C GLU A 33 4.16 -9.55 10.96
N GLN A 34 3.72 -9.05 12.10
CA GLN A 34 3.08 -9.88 13.12
C GLN A 34 1.58 -10.11 12.90
N CYS A 35 1.02 -9.54 11.83
CA CYS A 35 -0.41 -9.64 11.52
C CYS A 35 -0.69 -10.73 10.47
N ASN A 36 -1.88 -11.29 10.51
CA ASN A 36 -2.42 -12.12 9.43
C ASN A 36 -3.13 -11.20 8.43
N LEU A 37 -2.45 -10.84 7.35
CA LEU A 37 -2.95 -9.87 6.38
C LEU A 37 -4.00 -10.47 5.46
N VAL A 38 -5.12 -9.78 5.31
CA VAL A 38 -6.20 -10.11 4.37
C VAL A 38 -6.34 -8.95 3.38
N PRO A 39 -5.89 -9.12 2.13
CA PRO A 39 -6.08 -8.10 1.11
C PRO A 39 -7.57 -7.90 0.79
N VAL A 40 -7.97 -6.63 0.72
CA VAL A 40 -9.33 -6.23 0.36
C VAL A 40 -9.32 -5.27 -0.83
N SER A 41 -10.51 -4.90 -1.30
CA SER A 41 -10.68 -3.90 -2.35
C SER A 41 -10.35 -2.49 -1.85
N SER A 42 -10.71 -1.50 -2.62
CA SER A 42 -10.12 -0.17 -2.63
C SER A 42 -11.05 0.93 -2.12
N ILE A 43 -11.95 0.65 -1.17
CA ILE A 43 -12.94 1.62 -0.68
C ILE A 43 -12.68 2.02 0.77
N ILE A 44 -12.62 3.33 1.02
CA ILE A 44 -12.56 3.91 2.36
C ILE A 44 -13.97 4.38 2.75
N PRO A 45 -14.56 3.85 3.83
CA PRO A 45 -15.89 4.30 4.28
C PRO A 45 -15.90 5.79 4.65
N PRO A 46 -17.05 6.48 4.55
CA PRO A 46 -17.15 7.91 4.86
C PRO A 46 -16.64 8.30 6.24
N SER A 47 -16.95 7.47 7.25
CA SER A 47 -16.58 7.70 8.65
C SER A 47 -15.18 7.18 9.03
N CYS A 48 -14.45 6.61 8.07
CA CYS A 48 -13.13 6.03 8.33
C CYS A 48 -12.05 7.10 8.23
N GLU A 49 -11.39 7.41 9.33
CA GLU A 49 -10.40 8.49 9.42
C GLU A 49 -8.95 7.97 9.34
N GLU A 50 -8.10 8.74 8.70
CA GLU A 50 -6.67 8.47 8.68
C GLU A 50 -6.05 8.76 10.05
N THR A 51 -5.26 7.81 10.57
CA THR A 51 -4.56 7.93 11.85
C THR A 51 -3.06 7.66 11.68
N ASP A 52 -2.30 7.96 12.71
CA ASP A 52 -0.90 7.54 12.79
C ASP A 52 -0.80 6.03 12.96
N TYR A 53 0.38 5.50 12.60
CA TYR A 53 0.70 4.10 12.83
C TYR A 53 0.46 3.70 14.29
N ARG A 54 -0.10 2.52 14.47
CA ARG A 54 -0.13 1.85 15.78
C ARG A 54 0.19 0.37 15.64
N LYS A 55 0.90 -0.14 16.61
CA LYS A 55 1.24 -1.56 16.67
C LYS A 55 -0.04 -2.37 16.91
N LEU A 56 -0.24 -3.38 16.09
CA LEU A 56 -1.38 -4.31 16.22
C LEU A 56 -0.96 -5.54 17.03
N PRO A 57 -1.92 -6.24 17.66
CA PRO A 57 -1.62 -7.48 18.37
C PRO A 57 -1.04 -8.56 17.45
N VAL A 58 -0.17 -9.39 17.99
CA VAL A 58 0.40 -10.54 17.29
C VAL A 58 -0.71 -11.51 16.87
N GLY A 59 -0.72 -11.89 15.61
CA GLY A 59 -1.72 -12.80 15.04
C GLY A 59 -3.05 -12.15 14.66
N ALA A 60 -3.19 -10.82 14.84
CA ALA A 60 -4.42 -10.12 14.46
C ALA A 60 -4.74 -10.32 12.97
N VAL A 61 -5.98 -10.71 12.68
CA VAL A 61 -6.49 -10.73 11.30
C VAL A 61 -6.72 -9.30 10.88
N THR A 62 -5.97 -8.84 9.89
CA THR A 62 -5.84 -7.42 9.55
C THR A 62 -6.17 -7.20 8.09
N PHE A 63 -7.20 -6.42 7.81
CA PHE A 63 -7.61 -6.10 6.45
C PHE A 63 -6.77 -4.96 5.89
N VAL A 64 -6.24 -5.16 4.68
CA VAL A 64 -5.31 -4.21 4.05
C VAL A 64 -5.61 -4.01 2.57
N VAL A 65 -5.36 -2.80 2.05
CA VAL A 65 -5.08 -2.61 0.63
C VAL A 65 -3.57 -2.69 0.50
N LEU A 66 -3.07 -3.67 -0.23
CA LEU A 66 -1.65 -3.99 -0.28
C LEU A 66 -1.08 -3.81 -1.69
N SER A 67 -0.06 -2.98 -1.81
CA SER A 67 0.79 -2.89 -2.99
C SER A 67 2.13 -3.56 -2.68
N LYS A 68 2.51 -4.55 -3.48
CA LYS A 68 3.74 -5.32 -3.30
C LYS A 68 4.47 -5.47 -4.63
N ALA A 69 5.74 -5.10 -4.66
CA ALA A 69 6.64 -5.33 -5.79
C ALA A 69 7.81 -6.22 -5.37
N GLU A 70 8.10 -7.23 -6.17
CA GLU A 70 9.20 -8.16 -5.96
C GLU A 70 10.05 -8.26 -7.20
N GLY A 71 11.35 -8.43 -7.03
CA GLY A 71 12.29 -8.62 -8.12
C GLY A 71 13.61 -9.22 -7.65
N GLN A 72 14.47 -9.53 -8.60
CA GLN A 72 15.76 -10.13 -8.34
C GLN A 72 16.81 -9.39 -9.15
N GLY A 73 17.76 -8.74 -8.46
CA GLY A 73 18.83 -7.98 -9.11
C GLY A 73 18.34 -6.77 -9.91
N GLU A 74 17.25 -6.14 -9.49
CA GLU A 74 16.62 -5.02 -10.22
C GLU A 74 15.91 -4.05 -9.30
N THR A 75 15.51 -2.90 -9.85
CA THR A 75 14.69 -1.91 -9.16
C THR A 75 13.23 -2.35 -9.15
N VAL A 76 12.61 -2.33 -7.97
CA VAL A 76 11.17 -2.56 -7.81
C VAL A 76 10.55 -1.45 -6.98
N THR A 77 9.32 -1.09 -7.30
CA THR A 77 8.59 -0.01 -6.65
C THR A 77 7.15 -0.42 -6.40
N ALA A 78 6.65 -0.11 -5.22
CA ALA A 78 5.25 -0.26 -4.84
C ALA A 78 4.70 1.08 -4.38
N GLY A 79 3.43 1.34 -4.64
CA GLY A 79 2.81 2.59 -4.24
C GLY A 79 1.30 2.47 -4.08
N ILE A 80 0.76 3.37 -3.27
CA ILE A 80 -0.67 3.55 -3.04
C ILE A 80 -0.98 5.05 -3.15
N ALA A 81 -2.12 5.37 -3.79
CA ALA A 81 -2.73 6.69 -3.74
C ALA A 81 -4.13 6.58 -3.15
N TRP A 82 -4.54 7.53 -2.34
CA TRP A 82 -5.88 7.54 -1.74
C TRP A 82 -6.42 8.95 -1.61
N GLY A 83 -7.74 9.04 -1.64
CA GLY A 83 -8.44 10.31 -1.45
C GLY A 83 -9.92 10.07 -1.19
N LYS A 84 -10.59 11.07 -0.63
CA LYS A 84 -12.02 11.03 -0.32
C LYS A 84 -12.81 11.97 -1.24
N ASP A 85 -14.05 11.60 -1.51
CA ASP A 85 -14.99 12.44 -2.25
C ASP A 85 -15.46 13.61 -1.38
N GLU A 86 -15.46 14.80 -1.98
CA GLU A 86 -15.85 16.03 -1.30
C GLU A 86 -17.29 15.99 -0.77
N ALA A 87 -18.20 15.40 -1.54
CA ALA A 87 -19.64 15.40 -1.20
C ALA A 87 -20.03 14.27 -0.25
N SER A 88 -19.66 13.04 -0.57
CA SER A 88 -20.07 11.84 0.18
C SER A 88 -19.15 11.45 1.31
N GLY A 89 -17.90 11.89 1.24
CA GLY A 89 -16.87 11.56 2.21
C GLY A 89 -16.28 10.15 2.09
N TYR A 90 -16.85 9.25 1.27
CA TYR A 90 -16.17 7.97 1.05
C TYR A 90 -14.97 8.13 0.15
N GLY A 91 -14.01 7.24 0.26
CA GLY A 91 -12.78 7.34 -0.49
C GLY A 91 -12.46 6.13 -1.35
N VAL A 92 -11.49 6.31 -2.22
CA VAL A 92 -10.93 5.26 -3.06
C VAL A 92 -9.43 5.17 -2.87
N VAL A 93 -8.90 3.98 -3.11
CA VAL A 93 -7.47 3.68 -3.00
C VAL A 93 -7.02 3.02 -4.30
N ALA A 94 -6.00 3.59 -4.93
CA ALA A 94 -5.34 2.98 -6.10
C ALA A 94 -4.00 2.40 -5.69
N GLU A 95 -3.62 1.27 -6.29
CA GLU A 95 -2.33 0.64 -6.08
C GLU A 95 -1.60 0.46 -7.42
N ALA A 96 -0.28 0.59 -7.38
CA ALA A 96 0.59 0.33 -8.51
C ALA A 96 1.90 -0.28 -8.01
N TYR A 97 2.43 -1.25 -8.74
CA TYR A 97 3.66 -1.93 -8.37
C TYR A 97 4.31 -2.54 -9.61
N GLY A 98 5.61 -2.74 -9.53
CA GLY A 98 6.31 -3.42 -10.62
C GLY A 98 7.83 -3.18 -10.60
N ARG A 99 8.46 -3.70 -11.64
CA ARG A 99 9.90 -3.57 -11.91
C ARG A 99 10.16 -2.26 -12.66
N MET A 100 9.94 -1.16 -11.97
CA MET A 100 10.06 0.19 -12.52
C MET A 100 10.43 1.16 -11.41
N ASP A 101 10.81 2.38 -11.80
CA ASP A 101 11.19 3.42 -10.85
C ASP A 101 9.99 4.14 -10.23
N GLU A 102 10.28 5.03 -9.29
CA GLU A 102 9.29 5.84 -8.61
C GLU A 102 8.47 6.73 -9.56
N VAL A 103 9.10 7.30 -10.57
CA VAL A 103 8.44 8.20 -11.54
C VAL A 103 7.35 7.46 -12.32
N ALA A 104 7.65 6.23 -12.77
CA ALA A 104 6.70 5.40 -13.49
C ALA A 104 5.51 4.98 -12.62
N ILE A 105 5.76 4.59 -11.37
CA ILE A 105 4.70 4.23 -10.41
C ILE A 105 3.83 5.44 -10.09
N LYS A 106 4.42 6.60 -9.88
CA LYS A 106 3.67 7.84 -9.63
C LYS A 106 2.70 8.17 -10.76
N LYS A 107 3.15 8.05 -12.01
CA LYS A 107 2.28 8.25 -13.19
C LYS A 107 1.12 7.26 -13.22
N GLN A 108 1.37 5.99 -12.92
CA GLN A 108 0.32 4.97 -12.86
C GLN A 108 -0.69 5.26 -11.76
N LEU A 109 -0.25 5.68 -10.58
CA LEU A 109 -1.14 6.02 -9.46
C LEU A 109 -2.06 7.19 -9.81
N VAL A 110 -1.53 8.24 -10.41
CA VAL A 110 -2.33 9.41 -10.85
C VAL A 110 -3.39 8.97 -11.86
N ALA A 111 -3.02 8.18 -12.86
CA ALA A 111 -3.94 7.69 -13.89
C ALA A 111 -5.03 6.79 -13.28
N LYS A 112 -4.64 5.83 -12.44
CA LYS A 112 -5.57 4.86 -11.83
C LYS A 112 -6.59 5.53 -10.90
N ILE A 113 -6.13 6.41 -9.99
CA ILE A 113 -7.04 7.05 -9.04
C ILE A 113 -7.98 8.05 -9.75
N GLY A 114 -7.49 8.73 -10.79
CA GLY A 114 -8.29 9.61 -11.62
C GLY A 114 -9.42 8.85 -12.34
N GLU A 115 -9.12 7.70 -12.95
CA GLU A 115 -10.11 6.85 -13.59
C GLU A 115 -11.12 6.28 -12.59
N MET A 116 -10.67 5.87 -11.40
CA MET A 116 -11.57 5.41 -10.32
C MET A 116 -12.58 6.48 -9.92
N ALA A 117 -12.16 7.73 -9.86
CA ALA A 117 -13.03 8.88 -9.56
C ALA A 117 -14.04 9.13 -10.69
N GLU A 118 -13.59 9.07 -11.95
CA GLU A 118 -14.47 9.25 -13.13
C GLU A 118 -15.55 8.15 -13.19
N ILE A 119 -15.16 6.88 -13.03
CA ILE A 119 -16.09 5.74 -13.03
C ILE A 119 -17.19 5.94 -11.99
N ARG A 120 -16.87 6.52 -10.84
CA ARG A 120 -17.80 6.73 -9.73
C ARG A 120 -18.52 8.09 -9.76
N ASN A 121 -18.15 8.94 -10.70
CA ASN A 121 -18.64 10.31 -10.78
C ASN A 121 -18.47 11.06 -9.44
N ILE A 122 -17.28 10.98 -8.86
CA ILE A 122 -16.91 11.62 -7.59
C ILE A 122 -15.75 12.60 -7.80
N LYS A 123 -15.64 13.56 -6.87
CA LYS A 123 -14.58 14.57 -6.86
C LYS A 123 -13.69 14.35 -5.65
N LEU A 124 -12.50 13.80 -5.87
CA LEU A 124 -11.53 13.56 -4.80
C LEU A 124 -10.87 14.85 -4.37
N VAL A 125 -10.69 15.01 -3.06
CA VAL A 125 -9.95 16.09 -2.43
C VAL A 125 -8.81 15.54 -1.59
N ASN A 126 -7.73 16.31 -1.46
CA ASN A 126 -6.55 15.95 -0.64
C ASN A 126 -5.98 14.57 -0.97
N VAL A 127 -5.83 14.26 -2.26
CA VAL A 127 -5.24 12.99 -2.70
C VAL A 127 -3.80 12.90 -2.21
N LYS A 128 -3.50 11.81 -1.51
CA LYS A 128 -2.17 11.50 -0.98
C LYS A 128 -1.58 10.30 -1.70
N GLN A 129 -0.26 10.17 -1.62
CA GLN A 129 0.48 9.03 -2.16
C GLN A 129 1.54 8.57 -1.17
N ARG A 130 1.80 7.27 -1.15
CA ARG A 130 3.00 6.70 -0.54
C ARG A 130 3.64 5.73 -1.50
N ILE A 131 4.94 5.91 -1.73
CA ILE A 131 5.71 5.12 -2.71
C ILE A 131 7.00 4.65 -2.04
N VAL A 132 7.35 3.39 -2.25
CA VAL A 132 8.58 2.76 -1.75
C VAL A 132 9.30 2.11 -2.91
N THR A 133 10.58 2.44 -3.07
CA THR A 133 11.46 1.89 -4.10
C THR A 133 12.66 1.21 -3.46
N ILE A 134 13.07 0.07 -3.98
CA ILE A 134 14.29 -0.64 -3.60
C ILE A 134 15.07 -1.10 -4.84
N ASP A 135 16.38 -0.87 -4.83
CA ASP A 135 17.32 -1.38 -5.82
C ASP A 135 17.98 -2.63 -5.24
N ALA A 136 17.58 -3.80 -5.73
CA ALA A 136 18.21 -5.04 -5.29
C ALA A 136 19.51 -5.28 -6.06
N PRO A 137 20.64 -5.52 -5.36
CA PRO A 137 21.88 -5.91 -6.02
C PRO A 137 21.74 -7.21 -6.80
N LYS A 138 22.57 -7.40 -7.81
CA LYS A 138 22.60 -8.65 -8.58
C LYS A 138 22.75 -9.87 -7.64
N GLY A 139 21.92 -10.88 -7.86
CA GLY A 139 21.89 -12.10 -7.05
C GLY A 139 21.09 -11.97 -5.75
N CYS A 140 20.47 -10.82 -5.47
CA CYS A 140 19.64 -10.59 -4.30
C CYS A 140 18.18 -10.43 -4.69
N TYR A 141 17.28 -10.76 -3.76
CA TYR A 141 15.86 -10.46 -3.86
C TYR A 141 15.57 -9.06 -3.33
N GLY A 142 14.71 -8.32 -4.01
CA GLY A 142 14.19 -7.04 -3.54
C GLY A 142 12.69 -7.12 -3.33
N CYS A 143 12.19 -6.46 -2.29
CA CYS A 143 10.76 -6.32 -2.05
C CYS A 143 10.45 -4.91 -1.56
N ALA A 144 9.44 -4.29 -2.16
CA ALA A 144 8.85 -3.04 -1.71
C ALA A 144 7.37 -3.27 -1.40
N VAL A 145 6.90 -2.77 -0.27
CA VAL A 145 5.50 -2.87 0.14
C VAL A 145 4.97 -1.52 0.58
N VAL A 146 3.73 -1.24 0.25
CA VAL A 146 2.93 -0.16 0.83
C VAL A 146 1.56 -0.75 1.17
N ALA A 147 1.09 -0.49 2.38
CA ALA A 147 -0.20 -0.99 2.85
C ALA A 147 -1.03 0.11 3.48
N LEU A 148 -2.30 0.19 3.10
CA LEU A 148 -3.33 0.91 3.84
C LEU A 148 -4.00 -0.11 4.74
N VAL A 149 -3.87 0.07 6.05
CA VAL A 149 -4.27 -0.89 7.08
C VAL A 149 -5.54 -0.40 7.77
N TYR A 150 -6.61 -1.18 7.71
CA TYR A 150 -7.88 -0.84 8.34
C TYR A 150 -7.93 -1.20 9.82
N ILE A 151 -8.64 -0.37 10.58
CA ILE A 151 -8.89 -0.52 12.01
C ILE A 151 -10.40 -0.50 12.26
N PHE A 152 -10.87 -1.46 13.05
CA PHE A 152 -12.28 -1.61 13.41
C PHE A 152 -12.60 -1.14 14.83
#